data_d8e74a4ea28bcf15761bbda726d1a938
#
_entry.id   d8e74a4ea28bcf15761bbda726d1a938
#
_cell.length_a   1.000
_cell.length_b   1.000
_cell.length_c   1.000
_cell.angle_alpha   90.00
_cell.angle_beta   90.00
_cell.angle_gamma   90.00
#
_symmetry.space_group_name_H-M   'P 1'
#
loop_
_entity.id
_entity.type
_entity.pdbx_description
1 polymer ?
#
loop_
_entity_poly.entity_id
_entity_poly.type
_entity_poly.pdbx_seq_one_letter_code
_entity_poly.pdbx_strand_id
1 'polypeptide(L)'
;QYKKILVPVDGSDQAYNAVREGVMLAQWSEAELIVLTVKDLVRYYGIANYGIVETPGLDKLANDILLKVGSIIPAESKFKTQILSGSPKREIVQYAKENDIDLIVMGATGAGAFDRLLAGSTTNYVVNHAPCGVTIVQG
;
A
#
# COMPACT_ATOMS: atom_id res chain seq x y z
N GLN A 1 14.34 -3.44 -15.19
CA GLN A 1 14.46 -2.20 -14.46
C GLN A 1 13.11 -1.53 -14.29
N TYR A 2 12.79 -1.11 -13.06
CA TYR A 2 11.48 -0.58 -12.74
C TYR A 2 11.40 0.92 -13.03
N LYS A 3 10.22 1.38 -13.46
CA LYS A 3 9.93 2.79 -13.66
C LYS A 3 8.97 3.35 -12.63
N LYS A 4 8.02 2.54 -12.17
CA LYS A 4 7.02 2.94 -11.17
C LYS A 4 6.84 1.84 -10.14
N ILE A 5 7.08 2.17 -8.89
CA ILE A 5 6.96 1.24 -7.78
C ILE A 5 5.85 1.72 -6.86
N LEU A 6 4.93 0.82 -6.53
CA LEU A 6 3.80 1.08 -5.65
C LEU A 6 4.00 0.37 -4.32
N VAL A 7 3.83 1.09 -3.22
CA VAL A 7 3.90 0.51 -1.88
C VAL A 7 2.59 0.81 -1.15
N PRO A 8 1.70 -0.18 -1.02
CA PRO A 8 0.50 -0.03 -0.20
C PRO A 8 0.86 -0.05 1.29
N VAL A 9 0.23 0.81 2.08
CA VAL A 9 0.53 0.95 3.51
C VAL A 9 -0.77 0.98 4.30
N ASP A 10 -0.89 0.11 5.30
CA ASP A 10 -2.08 0.01 6.15
C ASP A 10 -1.80 0.35 7.61
N GLY A 11 -0.61 0.87 7.91
CA GLY A 11 -0.21 1.21 9.28
C GLY A 11 0.48 0.08 10.03
N SER A 12 0.61 -1.10 9.45
CA SER A 12 1.33 -2.19 10.08
C SER A 12 2.84 -1.99 9.98
N ASP A 13 3.59 -2.60 10.89
CA ASP A 13 5.05 -2.53 10.89
C ASP A 13 5.63 -3.11 9.60
N GLN A 14 5.05 -4.20 9.11
CA GLN A 14 5.52 -4.80 7.87
C GLN A 14 5.31 -3.89 6.68
N ALA A 15 4.22 -3.13 6.66
CA ALA A 15 3.98 -2.16 5.60
C ALA A 15 5.03 -1.04 5.61
N TYR A 16 5.40 -0.55 6.80
CA TYR A 16 6.46 0.45 6.88
C TYR A 16 7.81 -0.13 6.46
N ASN A 17 8.08 -1.39 6.76
CA ASN A 17 9.29 -2.06 6.26
C ASN A 17 9.25 -2.19 4.73
N ALA A 18 8.06 -2.41 4.17
CA ALA A 18 7.90 -2.42 2.71
C ALA A 18 8.21 -1.04 2.11
N VAL A 19 7.86 0.05 2.80
CA VAL A 19 8.23 1.40 2.36
C VAL A 19 9.75 1.54 2.28
N ARG A 20 10.47 1.08 3.30
CA ARG A 20 11.94 1.14 3.32
C ARG A 20 12.55 0.37 2.15
N GLU A 21 12.01 -0.82 1.88
CA GLU A 21 12.46 -1.63 0.75
C GLU A 21 12.14 -0.93 -0.58
N GLY A 22 10.95 -0.37 -0.69
CA GLY A 22 10.53 0.35 -1.88
C GLY A 22 11.41 1.56 -2.19
N VAL A 23 11.80 2.31 -1.15
CA VAL A 23 12.73 3.44 -1.30
C VAL A 23 14.04 2.97 -1.91
N MET A 24 14.60 1.88 -1.38
CA MET A 24 15.86 1.35 -1.87
C MET A 24 15.77 0.89 -3.32
N LEU A 25 14.72 0.16 -3.65
CA LEU A 25 14.51 -0.31 -5.02
C LEU A 25 14.27 0.85 -5.99
N ALA A 26 13.54 1.87 -5.55
CA ALA A 26 13.30 3.05 -6.37
C ALA A 26 14.61 3.81 -6.66
N GLN A 27 15.48 3.93 -5.66
CA GLN A 27 16.77 4.56 -5.84
C GLN A 27 17.66 3.79 -6.84
N TRP A 28 17.69 2.47 -6.72
CA TRP A 28 18.48 1.64 -7.64
C TRP A 28 17.98 1.72 -9.09
N SER A 29 16.68 1.79 -9.26
CA SER A 29 16.04 1.78 -10.59
C SER A 29 15.81 3.18 -11.14
N GLU A 30 16.02 4.21 -10.32
CA GLU A 30 15.62 5.58 -10.64
C GLU A 30 14.12 5.65 -10.94
N ALA A 31 13.34 4.88 -10.20
CA ALA A 31 11.90 4.75 -10.38
C ALA A 31 11.14 5.79 -9.57
N GLU A 32 9.95 6.11 -10.05
CA GLU A 32 8.97 6.88 -9.27
C GLU A 32 8.42 5.98 -8.16
N LEU A 33 8.41 6.48 -6.94
CA LEU A 33 7.85 5.77 -5.78
C LEU A 33 6.49 6.36 -5.43
N ILE A 34 5.48 5.49 -5.34
CA ILE A 34 4.13 5.90 -4.98
C ILE A 34 3.72 5.11 -3.74
N VAL A 35 3.37 5.82 -2.66
CA VAL A 35 2.88 5.22 -1.43
C VAL A 35 1.37 5.41 -1.39
N LEU A 36 0.65 4.29 -1.30
CA LEU A 36 -0.81 4.27 -1.36
C LEU A 36 -1.37 3.79 -0.03
N THR A 37 -2.31 4.52 0.54
CA THR A 37 -3.11 4.01 1.63
C THR A 37 -4.59 4.01 1.21
N VAL A 38 -5.31 2.96 1.61
CA VAL A 38 -6.72 2.80 1.27
C VAL A 38 -7.53 2.87 2.55
N LYS A 39 -8.50 3.77 2.61
CA LYS A 39 -9.47 3.81 3.70
C LYS A 39 -10.38 2.61 3.53
N ASP A 40 -10.30 1.65 4.46
CA ASP A 40 -10.96 0.35 4.36
C ASP A 40 -12.42 0.47 4.79
N LEU A 41 -13.27 0.89 3.88
CA LEU A 41 -14.70 1.06 4.16
C LEU A 41 -15.40 -0.28 4.34
N VAL A 42 -14.92 -1.33 3.69
CA VAL A 42 -15.51 -2.66 3.83
C VAL A 42 -15.31 -3.17 5.25
N ARG A 43 -14.09 -3.04 5.78
CA ARG A 43 -13.75 -3.50 7.12
C ARG A 43 -14.47 -2.72 8.21
N TYR A 44 -14.50 -1.37 8.10
CA TYR A 44 -14.99 -0.52 9.18
C TYR A 44 -16.45 -0.17 9.08
N TYR A 45 -17.05 -0.23 7.90
CA TYR A 45 -18.45 0.12 7.70
C TYR A 45 -19.28 -1.00 7.08
N GLY A 46 -18.62 -2.11 6.66
CA GLY A 46 -19.32 -3.20 6.00
C GLY A 46 -19.89 -2.82 4.64
N ILE A 47 -19.37 -1.77 4.02
CA ILE A 47 -19.92 -1.23 2.78
C ILE A 47 -18.97 -1.58 1.63
N ALA A 48 -19.44 -2.41 0.70
CA ALA A 48 -18.68 -2.78 -0.48
C ALA A 48 -18.98 -1.88 -1.68
N ASN A 49 -20.17 -1.26 -1.68
CA ASN A 49 -20.60 -0.35 -2.74
C ASN A 49 -21.26 0.85 -2.07
N TYR A 50 -20.77 2.04 -2.35
CA TYR A 50 -21.16 3.23 -1.63
C TYR A 50 -21.08 4.46 -2.54
N GLY A 51 -21.87 5.47 -2.20
CA GLY A 51 -21.76 6.77 -2.82
C GLY A 51 -20.79 7.65 -2.03
N ILE A 52 -21.21 8.88 -1.74
CA ILE A 52 -20.42 9.79 -0.94
C ILE A 52 -20.61 9.44 0.54
N VAL A 53 -19.53 9.04 1.20
CA VAL A 53 -19.53 8.69 2.62
C VAL A 53 -18.48 9.51 3.33
N GLU A 54 -18.88 10.21 4.40
CA GLU A 54 -17.92 10.93 5.23
C GLU A 54 -17.30 9.97 6.24
N THR A 55 -15.97 9.99 6.34
CA THR A 55 -15.23 9.05 7.16
C THR A 55 -14.12 9.78 7.93
N PRO A 56 -14.46 10.70 8.86
CA PRO A 56 -13.43 11.52 9.51
C PRO A 56 -12.40 10.70 10.29
N GLY A 57 -12.82 9.60 10.92
CA GLY A 57 -11.89 8.73 11.64
C GLY A 57 -10.90 8.03 10.71
N LEU A 58 -11.37 7.55 9.56
CA LEU A 58 -10.50 6.94 8.57
C LEU A 58 -9.63 7.96 7.86
N ASP A 59 -10.12 9.17 7.66
CA ASP A 59 -9.33 10.26 7.10
C ASP A 59 -8.15 10.58 8.00
N LYS A 60 -8.41 10.69 9.31
CA LYS A 60 -7.34 10.92 10.28
C LYS A 60 -6.32 9.78 10.27
N LEU A 61 -6.78 8.54 10.27
CA LEU A 61 -5.89 7.38 10.22
C LEU A 61 -5.03 7.39 8.97
N ALA A 62 -5.62 7.66 7.81
CA ALA A 62 -4.88 7.70 6.56
C ALA A 62 -3.81 8.81 6.59
N ASN A 63 -4.16 9.99 7.10
CA ASN A 63 -3.21 11.09 7.21
C ASN A 63 -2.08 10.75 8.18
N ASP A 64 -2.39 10.12 9.31
CA ASP A 64 -1.37 9.71 10.29
C ASP A 64 -0.40 8.68 9.69
N ILE A 65 -0.92 7.74 8.91
CA ILE A 65 -0.09 6.76 8.20
C ILE A 65 0.87 7.46 7.25
N LEU A 66 0.38 8.38 6.45
CA LEU A 66 1.23 9.09 5.48
C LEU A 66 2.23 10.03 6.15
N LEU A 67 1.88 10.62 7.29
CA LEU A 67 2.84 11.40 8.06
C LEU A 67 3.99 10.52 8.55
N LYS A 68 3.69 9.32 9.03
CA LYS A 68 4.74 8.40 9.45
C LYS A 68 5.60 7.95 8.27
N VAL A 69 4.99 7.69 7.12
CA VAL A 69 5.74 7.38 5.89
C VAL A 69 6.74 8.49 5.59
N GLY A 70 6.31 9.75 5.65
CA GLY A 70 7.20 10.88 5.42
C GLY A 70 8.37 10.94 6.38
N SER A 71 8.17 10.48 7.62
CA SER A 71 9.23 10.48 8.64
C SER A 71 10.28 9.39 8.44
N ILE A 72 9.96 8.33 7.69
CA ILE A 72 10.88 7.21 7.48
C ILE A 72 11.54 7.23 6.11
N ILE A 73 11.06 8.03 5.18
CA ILE A 73 11.67 8.20 3.87
C ILE A 73 12.75 9.27 3.97
N PRO A 74 13.97 9.03 3.44
CA PRO A 74 15.03 10.05 3.47
C PRO A 74 14.59 11.35 2.80
N ALA A 75 15.02 12.48 3.36
CA ALA A 75 14.60 13.80 2.90
C ALA A 75 14.91 14.06 1.42
N GLU A 76 16.01 13.47 0.91
CA GLU A 76 16.42 13.61 -0.48
C GLU A 76 15.63 12.71 -1.44
N SER A 77 14.90 11.74 -0.92
CA SER A 77 14.12 10.82 -1.75
C SER A 77 12.80 11.46 -2.14
N LYS A 78 12.42 11.29 -3.40
CA LYS A 78 11.15 11.80 -3.91
C LYS A 78 10.12 10.69 -3.91
N PHE A 79 8.91 11.02 -3.52
CA PHE A 79 7.80 10.06 -3.56
C PHE A 79 6.49 10.81 -3.68
N LYS A 80 5.49 10.09 -4.17
CA LYS A 80 4.11 10.59 -4.22
C LYS A 80 3.27 9.79 -3.26
N THR A 81 2.20 10.39 -2.76
CA THR A 81 1.24 9.72 -1.91
C THR A 81 -0.12 9.72 -2.56
N GLN A 82 -0.92 8.69 -2.26
CA GLN A 82 -2.28 8.56 -2.77
C GLN A 82 -3.14 7.96 -1.68
N ILE A 83 -4.34 8.54 -1.50
CA ILE A 83 -5.35 8.01 -0.59
C ILE A 83 -6.56 7.61 -1.43
N LEU A 84 -6.96 6.37 -1.30
CA LEU A 84 -8.18 5.85 -1.94
C LEU A 84 -9.12 5.33 -0.86
N SER A 85 -10.36 5.02 -1.26
CA SER A 85 -11.38 4.48 -0.36
C SER A 85 -11.98 3.24 -0.97
N GLY A 86 -12.24 2.23 -0.17
CA GLY A 86 -12.91 1.03 -0.64
C GLY A 86 -12.34 -0.24 -0.03
N SER A 87 -12.26 -1.29 -0.82
CA SER A 87 -11.62 -2.54 -0.45
C SER A 87 -10.14 -2.45 -0.81
N PRO A 88 -9.21 -2.51 0.18
CA PRO A 88 -7.79 -2.33 -0.10
C PRO A 88 -7.28 -3.24 -1.21
N LYS A 89 -7.61 -4.53 -1.17
CA LYS A 89 -7.11 -5.48 -2.17
C LYS A 89 -7.53 -5.11 -3.60
N ARG A 90 -8.77 -4.65 -3.76
CA ARG A 90 -9.29 -4.29 -5.07
C ARG A 90 -8.72 -2.95 -5.54
N GLU A 91 -8.64 -1.97 -4.64
CA GLU A 91 -8.12 -0.65 -4.96
C GLU A 91 -6.64 -0.70 -5.32
N ILE A 92 -5.85 -1.52 -4.63
CA ILE A 92 -4.43 -1.68 -4.94
C ILE A 92 -4.25 -2.23 -6.36
N VAL A 93 -4.95 -3.30 -6.69
CA VAL A 93 -4.83 -3.93 -8.03
C VAL A 93 -5.32 -2.99 -9.11
N GLN A 94 -6.43 -2.31 -8.89
CA GLN A 94 -6.99 -1.38 -9.86
C GLN A 94 -6.05 -0.19 -10.10
N TYR A 95 -5.49 0.37 -9.03
CA TYR A 95 -4.53 1.46 -9.13
C TYR A 95 -3.29 1.03 -9.93
N ALA A 96 -2.80 -0.17 -9.66
CA ALA A 96 -1.64 -0.68 -10.37
C ALA A 96 -1.91 -0.81 -11.88
N LYS A 97 -3.11 -1.25 -12.25
CA LYS A 97 -3.50 -1.35 -13.66
C LYS A 97 -3.64 0.01 -14.33
N GLU A 98 -4.30 0.94 -13.67
CA GLU A 98 -4.60 2.26 -14.24
C GLU A 98 -3.38 3.16 -14.33
N ASN A 99 -2.36 2.91 -13.53
CA ASN A 99 -1.19 3.78 -13.43
C ASN A 99 0.10 3.14 -13.92
N ASP A 100 0.01 2.03 -14.63
CA ASP A 100 1.17 1.36 -15.24
C ASP A 100 2.27 1.04 -14.22
N ILE A 101 1.89 0.53 -13.06
CA ILE A 101 2.84 0.13 -12.02
C ILE A 101 3.64 -1.09 -12.49
N ASP A 102 4.96 -1.02 -12.31
CA ASP A 102 5.88 -2.10 -12.71
C ASP A 102 6.17 -3.07 -11.59
N LEU A 103 6.08 -2.62 -10.34
CA LEU A 103 6.36 -3.45 -9.18
C LEU A 103 5.53 -2.97 -8.00
N ILE A 104 4.94 -3.91 -7.28
CA ILE A 104 4.29 -3.65 -5.99
C ILE A 104 5.18 -4.23 -4.90
N VAL A 105 5.48 -3.44 -3.87
CA VAL A 105 6.23 -3.88 -2.70
C VAL A 105 5.30 -3.79 -1.50
N MET A 106 5.03 -4.89 -0.83
CA MET A 106 4.08 -4.89 0.28
C MET A 106 4.47 -5.89 1.37
N GLY A 107 3.93 -5.68 2.55
CA GLY A 107 4.15 -6.59 3.65
C GLY A 107 3.46 -7.93 3.44
N ALA A 108 4.01 -8.97 4.04
CA ALA A 108 3.43 -10.32 3.95
C ALA A 108 2.08 -10.40 4.65
N THR A 109 1.91 -9.67 5.76
CA THR A 109 0.66 -9.60 6.50
C THR A 109 0.37 -8.14 6.83
N GLY A 110 -0.90 -7.82 7.02
CA GLY A 110 -1.29 -6.45 7.34
C GLY A 110 -1.79 -6.32 8.76
N ALA A 111 -2.42 -5.18 9.03
CA ALA A 111 -3.06 -4.93 10.31
C ALA A 111 -4.13 -5.98 10.58
N GLY A 112 -4.13 -6.57 11.78
CA GLY A 112 -5.10 -7.59 12.18
C GLY A 112 -4.79 -9.00 11.74
N ALA A 113 -3.65 -9.26 11.12
CA ALA A 113 -3.21 -10.62 10.80
C ALA A 113 -2.58 -11.27 12.03
N PHE A 114 -2.89 -12.54 12.25
CA PHE A 114 -2.44 -13.27 13.44
C PHE A 114 -1.41 -14.36 13.11
N ASP A 115 -1.43 -14.88 11.88
CA ASP A 115 -0.56 -15.98 11.49
C ASP A 115 0.53 -15.48 10.56
N ARG A 116 1.78 -15.55 11.04
CA ARG A 116 2.95 -15.10 10.27
C ARG A 116 3.42 -16.11 9.23
N LEU A 117 2.91 -17.34 9.30
CA LEU A 117 3.28 -18.37 8.34
C LEU A 117 2.53 -18.22 7.02
N LEU A 118 1.41 -17.53 7.05
CA LEU A 118 0.56 -17.32 5.87
C LEU A 118 0.53 -15.83 5.52
N ALA A 119 0.53 -15.55 4.23
CA ALA A 119 0.30 -14.18 3.77
C ALA A 119 -1.12 -13.75 4.11
N GLY A 120 -1.32 -12.46 4.40
CA GLY A 120 -2.64 -11.90 4.66
C GLY A 120 -3.53 -11.97 3.43
N SER A 121 -4.84 -11.82 3.64
CA SER A 121 -5.81 -11.92 2.55
C SER A 121 -5.59 -10.87 1.46
N THR A 122 -5.25 -9.65 1.85
CA THR A 122 -4.94 -8.58 0.89
C THR A 122 -3.71 -8.94 0.07
N THR A 123 -2.65 -9.40 0.73
CA THR A 123 -1.41 -9.79 0.06
C THR A 123 -1.65 -10.93 -0.93
N ASN A 124 -2.37 -11.97 -0.52
CA ASN A 124 -2.72 -13.08 -1.40
C ASN A 124 -3.50 -12.63 -2.63
N TYR A 125 -4.47 -11.77 -2.43
CA TYR A 125 -5.27 -11.26 -3.53
C TYR A 125 -4.39 -10.48 -4.53
N VAL A 126 -3.54 -9.59 -4.02
CA VAL A 126 -2.67 -8.77 -4.87
C VAL A 126 -1.70 -9.65 -5.65
N VAL A 127 -1.08 -10.64 -5.01
CA VAL A 127 -0.16 -11.56 -5.69
C VAL A 127 -0.87 -12.26 -6.85
N ASN A 128 -2.11 -12.66 -6.66
CA ASN A 128 -2.85 -13.42 -7.67
C ASN A 128 -3.45 -12.56 -8.79
N HIS A 129 -3.64 -11.26 -8.55
CA HIS A 129 -4.38 -10.42 -9.50
C HIS A 129 -3.59 -9.22 -10.03
N ALA A 130 -2.41 -8.94 -9.50
CA ALA A 130 -1.64 -7.77 -9.92
C ALA A 130 -1.23 -7.87 -11.40
N PRO A 131 -1.16 -6.73 -12.10
CA PRO A 131 -0.70 -6.70 -13.49
C PRO A 131 0.82 -6.78 -13.63
N CYS A 132 1.54 -6.83 -12.51
CA CYS A 132 3.00 -6.70 -12.45
C CYS A 132 3.57 -7.61 -11.37
N GLY A 133 4.89 -7.59 -11.21
CA GLY A 133 5.55 -8.32 -10.13
C GLY A 133 5.20 -7.76 -8.77
N VAL A 134 5.28 -8.62 -7.76
CA VAL A 134 5.01 -8.27 -6.36
C VAL A 134 6.16 -8.78 -5.51
N THR A 135 6.76 -7.88 -4.75
CA THR A 135 7.78 -8.22 -3.76
C THR A 135 7.14 -8.22 -2.38
N ILE A 136 7.34 -9.28 -1.63
CA ILE A 136 6.78 -9.43 -0.29
C ILE A 136 7.87 -9.22 0.74
N VAL A 137 7.60 -8.34 1.71
CA VAL A 137 8.53 -8.01 2.79
C VAL A 137 8.03 -8.65 4.07
N GLN A 138 8.85 -9.50 4.66
CA GLN A 138 8.49 -10.29 5.84
C GLN A 138 8.79 -9.56 7.16
N GLY A 139 9.69 -8.74 7.20
CA GLY A 139 10.16 -8.08 8.39
C GLY A 139 9.16 -7.25 9.10
#